data_ee75e32a198929b9aae0a949b8d34a52
#
_entry.id   ee75e32a198929b9aae0a949b8d34a52
#
_cell.length_a   1.000
_cell.length_b   1.000
_cell.length_c   1.000
_cell.angle_alpha   90.00
_cell.angle_beta   90.00
_cell.angle_gamma   90.00
#
_symmetry.space_group_name_H-M   'P 1'
#
loop_
_entity.id
_entity.type
_entity.pdbx_description
1 polymer ?
#
loop_
_entity_poly.entity_id
_entity_poly.type
_entity_poly.pdbx_seq_one_letter_code
_entity_poly.pdbx_strand_id
1 'polypeptide(L)'
;MPNRALWPRQEVLGAMPVIAIDGLVKSFGAVRALDGLNLKVEAGEVHGFLGPNGSGKSTTIRVLLGLLRGDAGDVRLLDGDPWRDAVALHRRLAYVPGDVNLWPNLSGGEAIDLFGALRGGLDQRRRDELLKRFDLDPTKKCRAYSKGNRQKVAIVAAFASDVELYVLDEPTSGLDPLMEAVFQEEVRRLTSNGATVLLSSHVLAEVEALCDRVSIIRAGRTVESGSLSGLRHLARTTVTVETVRPLTGVAELPGVHEVRVVDGRVRLEVEPEHLDALLAHLIRFEVRALASSPPTLEELFLRHYDGGVDGRAAVDSGAESSR
;
A
#
# COMPACT_ATOMS: atom_id res chain seq x y z
N MET A 1 4.49 38.55 9.96
CA MET A 1 5.55 37.71 9.44
C MET A 1 5.68 36.49 10.35
N PRO A 2 5.17 35.30 10.02
CA PRO A 2 5.39 34.12 10.82
C PRO A 2 6.67 33.40 10.40
N ASN A 3 7.36 32.95 11.39
CA ASN A 3 8.65 32.32 11.51
C ASN A 3 8.82 31.15 10.52
N ARG A 4 9.81 31.23 9.63
CA ARG A 4 10.32 30.11 8.84
C ARG A 4 11.02 29.15 9.80
N ALA A 5 10.39 28.01 10.05
CA ALA A 5 11.10 26.87 10.62
C ALA A 5 12.18 26.43 9.61
N LEU A 6 13.43 26.72 9.95
CA LEU A 6 14.63 26.30 9.23
C LEU A 6 14.83 24.81 9.54
N TRP A 7 14.64 23.96 8.56
CA TRP A 7 15.16 22.59 8.60
C TRP A 7 16.69 22.68 8.73
N PRO A 8 17.32 21.86 9.59
CA PRO A 8 18.78 21.82 9.67
C PRO A 8 19.35 21.39 8.32
N ARG A 9 20.13 22.26 7.72
CA ARG A 9 20.97 21.89 6.56
C ARG A 9 22.11 21.02 7.09
N GLN A 10 22.25 19.86 6.45
CA GLN A 10 23.38 18.94 6.54
C GLN A 10 23.53 18.17 7.85
N GLU A 11 23.07 16.90 7.78
CA GLU A 11 23.90 15.80 8.27
C GLU A 11 23.45 14.52 7.55
N VAL A 12 24.45 13.82 6.97
CA VAL A 12 24.41 12.55 6.26
C VAL A 12 23.83 12.60 4.84
N LEU A 13 24.69 12.37 3.85
CA LEU A 13 24.41 12.12 2.43
C LEU A 13 23.53 10.83 2.25
N GLY A 14 22.26 10.95 2.56
CA GLY A 14 21.20 10.06 2.12
C GLY A 14 20.43 10.80 1.02
N ALA A 15 20.09 10.14 -0.07
CA ALA A 15 19.25 10.69 -1.11
C ALA A 15 17.97 11.28 -0.47
N MET A 16 17.56 12.49 -0.90
CA MET A 16 16.32 13.09 -0.39
C MET A 16 15.12 12.22 -0.80
N PRO A 17 14.16 12.00 0.10
CA PRO A 17 13.00 11.19 -0.23
C PRO A 17 12.21 11.82 -1.38
N VAL A 18 11.68 10.98 -2.27
CA VAL A 18 10.85 11.40 -3.40
C VAL A 18 9.49 11.93 -2.92
N ILE A 19 8.98 11.36 -1.84
CA ILE A 19 7.78 11.85 -1.14
C ILE A 19 8.14 12.02 0.34
N ALA A 20 7.85 13.19 0.89
CA ALA A 20 7.94 13.46 2.32
C ALA A 20 6.68 14.20 2.79
N ILE A 21 5.95 13.59 3.70
CA ILE A 21 4.77 14.17 4.35
C ILE A 21 5.02 14.14 5.85
N ASP A 22 4.87 15.29 6.51
CA ASP A 22 4.98 15.43 7.95
C ASP A 22 3.74 16.12 8.53
N GLY A 23 3.02 15.41 9.39
CA GLY A 23 1.89 15.91 10.14
C GLY A 23 0.71 16.39 9.27
N LEU A 24 0.48 15.81 8.09
CA LEU A 24 -0.56 16.27 7.16
C LEU A 24 -1.97 16.12 7.76
N VAL A 25 -2.69 17.24 7.76
CA VAL A 25 -4.08 17.32 8.20
C VAL A 25 -4.98 17.75 7.04
N LYS A 26 -6.14 17.10 6.92
CA LYS A 26 -7.19 17.49 5.98
C LYS A 26 -8.57 17.18 6.54
N SER A 27 -9.44 18.20 6.53
CA SER A 27 -10.84 18.07 6.97
C SER A 27 -11.81 18.47 5.84
N PHE A 28 -12.97 17.84 5.83
CA PHE A 28 -14.11 18.16 4.97
C PHE A 28 -15.32 18.39 5.88
N GLY A 29 -15.61 19.65 6.16
CA GLY A 29 -16.60 20.01 7.19
C GLY A 29 -16.22 19.42 8.55
N ALA A 30 -17.09 18.61 9.13
CA ALA A 30 -16.85 17.96 10.43
C ALA A 30 -15.98 16.68 10.33
N VAL A 31 -15.74 16.17 9.12
CA VAL A 31 -14.99 14.91 8.92
C VAL A 31 -13.52 15.21 8.74
N ARG A 32 -12.68 14.69 9.64
CA ARG A 32 -11.22 14.76 9.54
C ARG A 32 -10.70 13.56 8.77
N ALA A 33 -10.41 13.76 7.49
CA ALA A 33 -9.97 12.69 6.58
C ALA A 33 -8.49 12.33 6.76
N LEU A 34 -7.64 13.32 7.09
CA LEU A 34 -6.23 13.13 7.46
C LEU A 34 -5.98 13.84 8.78
N ASP A 35 -5.29 13.17 9.69
CA ASP A 35 -5.12 13.60 11.07
C ASP A 35 -3.67 13.43 11.55
N GLY A 36 -2.77 14.23 10.98
CA GLY A 36 -1.35 14.16 11.30
C GLY A 36 -0.65 12.99 10.58
N LEU A 37 -1.01 12.75 9.29
CA LEU A 37 -0.42 11.70 8.49
C LEU A 37 1.06 11.98 8.21
N ASN A 38 1.89 10.94 8.35
CA ASN A 38 3.30 10.94 7.97
C ASN A 38 3.55 9.90 6.87
N LEU A 39 4.32 10.25 5.84
CA LEU A 39 4.71 9.32 4.77
C LEU A 39 6.09 9.70 4.24
N LYS A 40 6.96 8.71 4.10
CA LYS A 40 8.28 8.87 3.49
C LYS A 40 8.49 7.79 2.45
N VAL A 41 8.81 8.20 1.21
CA VAL A 41 9.11 7.29 0.10
C VAL A 41 10.49 7.63 -0.45
N GLU A 42 11.38 6.65 -0.47
CA GLU A 42 12.74 6.83 -0.96
C GLU A 42 12.81 6.66 -2.48
N ALA A 43 13.88 7.17 -3.08
CA ALA A 43 14.08 7.04 -4.52
C ALA A 43 14.35 5.57 -4.91
N GLY A 44 13.72 5.11 -6.00
CA GLY A 44 13.94 3.78 -6.58
C GLY A 44 13.24 2.62 -5.89
N GLU A 45 12.40 2.88 -4.87
CA GLU A 45 11.62 1.83 -4.19
C GLU A 45 10.18 1.70 -4.73
N VAL A 46 9.59 0.53 -4.55
CA VAL A 46 8.15 0.33 -4.59
C VAL A 46 7.62 0.47 -3.16
N HIS A 47 6.92 1.55 -2.90
CA HIS A 47 6.33 1.81 -1.59
C HIS A 47 4.83 1.51 -1.58
N GLY A 48 4.41 0.54 -0.77
CA GLY A 48 3.02 0.20 -0.55
C GLY A 48 2.34 1.17 0.42
N PHE A 49 1.21 1.73 0.04
CA PHE A 49 0.39 2.60 0.88
C PHE A 49 -0.94 1.90 1.18
N LEU A 50 -0.96 1.18 2.29
CA LEU A 50 -1.99 0.24 2.68
C LEU A 50 -3.03 0.84 3.63
N GLY A 51 -4.28 0.45 3.45
CA GLY A 51 -5.36 0.81 4.38
C GLY A 51 -6.73 0.49 3.81
N PRO A 52 -7.76 0.39 4.66
CA PRO A 52 -9.12 0.14 4.22
C PRO A 52 -9.69 1.31 3.43
N ASN A 53 -10.85 1.09 2.84
CA ASN A 53 -11.63 2.18 2.24
C ASN A 53 -11.97 3.23 3.30
N GLY A 54 -11.81 4.51 2.94
CA GLY A 54 -12.02 5.62 3.87
C GLY A 54 -10.87 5.91 4.85
N SER A 55 -9.75 5.18 4.80
CA SER A 55 -8.58 5.45 5.67
C SER A 55 -7.85 6.75 5.38
N GLY A 56 -8.04 7.36 4.19
CA GLY A 56 -7.38 8.60 3.77
C GLY A 56 -6.44 8.44 2.57
N LYS A 57 -6.25 7.24 1.99
CA LYS A 57 -5.33 6.98 0.85
C LYS A 57 -5.53 7.94 -0.32
N SER A 58 -6.71 7.92 -0.92
CA SER A 58 -7.01 8.76 -2.08
C SER A 58 -7.00 10.27 -1.74
N THR A 59 -7.30 10.65 -0.49
CA THR A 59 -7.15 12.03 -0.01
C THR A 59 -5.68 12.44 -0.01
N THR A 60 -4.79 11.60 0.51
CA THR A 60 -3.34 11.81 0.50
C THR A 60 -2.81 11.94 -0.93
N ILE A 61 -3.19 11.00 -1.82
CA ILE A 61 -2.80 11.04 -3.23
C ILE A 61 -3.27 12.33 -3.90
N ARG A 62 -4.49 12.80 -3.65
CA ARG A 62 -4.98 14.08 -4.20
C ARG A 62 -4.17 15.27 -3.69
N VAL A 63 -3.68 15.24 -2.45
CA VAL A 63 -2.78 16.28 -1.94
C VAL A 63 -1.43 16.21 -2.64
N LEU A 64 -0.84 15.03 -2.82
CA LEU A 64 0.41 14.83 -3.57
C LEU A 64 0.30 15.27 -5.02
N LEU A 65 -0.86 15.10 -5.64
CA LEU A 65 -1.11 15.57 -7.00
C LEU A 65 -1.44 17.08 -7.09
N GLY A 66 -1.44 17.82 -5.97
CA GLY A 66 -1.82 19.22 -5.97
C GLY A 66 -3.29 19.49 -6.34
N LEU A 67 -4.14 18.46 -6.31
CA LEU A 67 -5.58 18.57 -6.56
C LEU A 67 -6.35 18.98 -5.31
N LEU A 68 -5.72 18.86 -4.15
CA LEU A 68 -6.30 19.18 -2.86
C LEU A 68 -5.21 19.81 -1.98
N ARG A 69 -5.54 20.92 -1.32
CA ARG A 69 -4.63 21.56 -0.37
C ARG A 69 -4.80 20.97 1.02
N GLY A 70 -3.70 20.62 1.71
CA GLY A 70 -3.69 20.29 3.12
C GLY A 70 -4.11 21.49 3.97
N ASP A 71 -4.71 21.22 5.13
CA ASP A 71 -5.09 22.27 6.09
C ASP A 71 -3.93 22.59 7.05
N ALA A 72 -3.07 21.60 7.34
CA ALA A 72 -1.83 21.74 8.11
C ALA A 72 -0.83 20.62 7.73
N GLY A 73 0.40 20.76 8.20
CA GLY A 73 1.51 19.85 7.91
C GLY A 73 2.30 20.26 6.67
N ASP A 74 3.42 19.58 6.46
CA ASP A 74 4.34 19.83 5.36
C ASP A 74 4.30 18.68 4.36
N VAL A 75 4.29 19.02 3.05
CA VAL A 75 4.28 18.03 1.96
C VAL A 75 5.34 18.42 0.95
N ARG A 76 6.21 17.48 0.62
CA ARG A 76 7.18 17.58 -0.47
C ARG A 76 7.02 16.42 -1.43
N LEU A 77 7.12 16.72 -2.71
CA LEU A 77 7.05 15.75 -3.80
C LEU A 77 8.21 16.04 -4.76
N LEU A 78 9.09 15.02 -4.97
CA LEU A 78 10.31 15.10 -5.77
C LEU A 78 11.19 16.26 -5.28
N ASP A 79 11.22 17.28 -5.05
CA ASP A 79 11.95 18.43 -4.50
C ASP A 79 11.10 19.71 -4.42
N GLY A 80 9.80 19.61 -4.77
CA GLY A 80 8.87 20.74 -4.85
C GLY A 80 7.70 20.65 -3.88
N ASP A 81 6.91 21.71 -3.87
CA ASP A 81 5.63 21.80 -3.17
C ASP A 81 4.50 21.40 -4.14
N PRO A 82 3.75 20.31 -3.89
CA PRO A 82 2.75 19.82 -4.83
C PRO A 82 1.65 20.82 -5.16
N TRP A 83 1.37 21.79 -4.31
CA TRP A 83 0.38 22.82 -4.56
C TRP A 83 0.93 23.99 -5.40
N ARG A 84 2.17 24.41 -5.13
CA ARG A 84 2.78 25.56 -5.79
C ARG A 84 3.44 25.19 -7.11
N ASP A 85 4.05 24.01 -7.16
CA ASP A 85 4.90 23.58 -8.29
C ASP A 85 4.20 22.51 -9.14
N ALA A 86 2.86 22.32 -8.99
CA ALA A 86 2.08 21.24 -9.58
C ALA A 86 2.39 21.00 -11.07
N VAL A 87 2.46 22.05 -11.90
CA VAL A 87 2.71 21.93 -13.35
C VAL A 87 4.09 21.34 -13.66
N ALA A 88 5.11 21.74 -12.91
CA ALA A 88 6.47 21.22 -13.09
C ALA A 88 6.56 19.77 -12.61
N LEU A 89 5.96 19.46 -11.46
CA LEU A 89 5.96 18.12 -10.86
C LEU A 89 5.17 17.12 -11.70
N HIS A 90 4.05 17.50 -12.30
CA HIS A 90 3.25 16.62 -13.15
C HIS A 90 3.96 16.17 -14.44
N ARG A 91 5.02 16.85 -14.87
CA ARG A 91 5.88 16.38 -15.97
C ARG A 91 6.82 15.26 -15.54
N ARG A 92 7.10 15.14 -14.25
CA ARG A 92 8.04 14.19 -13.64
C ARG A 92 7.33 13.01 -12.97
N LEU A 93 6.00 12.99 -12.96
CA LEU A 93 5.20 11.90 -12.40
C LEU A 93 4.14 11.39 -13.37
N ALA A 94 3.76 10.12 -13.19
CA ALA A 94 2.62 9.51 -13.85
C ALA A 94 1.62 9.02 -12.78
N TYR A 95 0.32 9.21 -13.06
CA TYR A 95 -0.74 8.82 -12.15
C TYR A 95 -1.71 7.85 -12.81
N VAL A 96 -2.01 6.74 -12.12
CA VAL A 96 -3.06 5.79 -12.48
C VAL A 96 -4.13 5.85 -11.38
N PRO A 97 -5.33 6.38 -11.68
CA PRO A 97 -6.43 6.45 -10.70
C PRO A 97 -7.10 5.10 -10.51
N GLY A 98 -7.69 4.86 -9.33
CA GLY A 98 -8.46 3.65 -9.04
C GLY A 98 -9.80 3.56 -9.78
N ASP A 99 -10.36 4.72 -10.17
CA ASP A 99 -11.54 4.81 -11.05
C ASP A 99 -11.19 5.65 -12.27
N VAL A 100 -11.01 4.98 -13.40
CA VAL A 100 -10.58 5.58 -14.67
C VAL A 100 -11.77 6.08 -15.45
N ASN A 101 -11.86 7.41 -15.58
CA ASN A 101 -12.82 8.10 -16.42
C ASN A 101 -12.13 8.63 -17.67
N LEU A 102 -12.54 8.16 -18.84
CA LEU A 102 -12.00 8.54 -20.15
C LEU A 102 -13.05 9.29 -20.95
N TRP A 103 -12.59 10.12 -21.88
CA TRP A 103 -13.48 10.80 -22.83
C TRP A 103 -14.16 9.75 -23.74
N PRO A 104 -15.49 9.65 -23.71
CA PRO A 104 -16.23 8.53 -24.32
C PRO A 104 -16.05 8.45 -25.85
N ASN A 105 -15.77 9.56 -26.50
CA ASN A 105 -15.63 9.68 -27.95
C ASN A 105 -14.19 9.48 -28.46
N LEU A 106 -13.19 9.50 -27.59
CA LEU A 106 -11.82 9.13 -27.96
C LEU A 106 -11.69 7.62 -28.08
N SER A 107 -10.79 7.14 -28.93
CA SER A 107 -10.32 5.77 -28.89
C SER A 107 -9.33 5.60 -27.74
N GLY A 108 -9.04 4.35 -27.34
CA GLY A 108 -8.03 4.08 -26.32
C GLY A 108 -6.66 4.62 -26.70
N GLY A 109 -6.27 4.47 -27.96
CA GLY A 109 -5.01 5.02 -28.49
C GLY A 109 -4.97 6.53 -28.41
N GLU A 110 -6.04 7.22 -28.87
CA GLU A 110 -6.15 8.69 -28.78
C GLU A 110 -6.09 9.19 -27.33
N ALA A 111 -6.70 8.45 -26.38
CA ALA A 111 -6.62 8.80 -24.97
C ALA A 111 -5.20 8.64 -24.40
N ILE A 112 -4.50 7.54 -24.73
CA ILE A 112 -3.10 7.31 -24.34
C ILE A 112 -2.20 8.43 -24.87
N ASP A 113 -2.34 8.77 -26.17
CA ASP A 113 -1.53 9.79 -26.81
C ASP A 113 -1.81 11.19 -26.23
N LEU A 114 -3.07 11.49 -25.89
CA LEU A 114 -3.44 12.73 -25.19
C LEU A 114 -2.79 12.83 -23.81
N PHE A 115 -2.83 11.76 -22.98
CA PHE A 115 -2.16 11.76 -21.69
C PHE A 115 -0.65 11.92 -21.83
N GLY A 116 -0.04 11.29 -22.85
CA GLY A 116 1.36 11.47 -23.16
C GLY A 116 1.70 12.91 -23.52
N ALA A 117 0.92 13.53 -24.42
CA ALA A 117 1.12 14.90 -24.83
C ALA A 117 1.05 15.91 -23.67
N LEU A 118 0.13 15.70 -22.71
CA LEU A 118 -0.01 16.55 -21.51
C LEU A 118 1.22 16.51 -20.60
N ARG A 119 2.00 15.41 -20.64
CA ARG A 119 3.25 15.25 -19.84
C ARG A 119 4.51 15.70 -20.59
N GLY A 120 4.42 15.95 -21.87
CA GLY A 120 5.57 16.30 -22.73
C GLY A 120 5.99 15.23 -23.72
N GLY A 121 5.22 14.15 -23.82
CA GLY A 121 5.42 13.04 -24.74
C GLY A 121 5.35 11.67 -24.06
N LEU A 122 5.44 10.62 -24.88
CA LEU A 122 5.60 9.24 -24.43
C LEU A 122 6.50 8.48 -25.43
N ASP A 123 7.09 7.37 -24.98
CA ASP A 123 7.85 6.48 -25.85
C ASP A 123 6.88 5.64 -26.70
N GLN A 124 6.86 5.89 -28.02
CA GLN A 124 5.96 5.21 -28.95
C GLN A 124 6.27 3.70 -29.05
N ARG A 125 7.54 3.29 -28.97
CA ARG A 125 7.92 1.87 -29.00
C ARG A 125 7.40 1.19 -27.74
N ARG A 126 7.57 1.84 -26.60
CA ARG A 126 7.10 1.35 -25.31
C ARG A 126 5.57 1.29 -25.26
N ARG A 127 4.89 2.29 -25.77
CA ARG A 127 3.44 2.31 -25.94
C ARG A 127 2.94 1.09 -26.71
N ASP A 128 3.53 0.82 -27.89
CA ASP A 128 3.11 -0.29 -28.74
C ASP A 128 3.43 -1.67 -28.14
N GLU A 129 4.52 -1.80 -27.41
CA GLU A 129 4.85 -2.97 -26.61
C GLU A 129 3.79 -3.21 -25.52
N LEU A 130 3.45 -2.18 -24.73
CA LEU A 130 2.49 -2.26 -23.65
C LEU A 130 1.06 -2.56 -24.16
N LEU A 131 0.64 -2.00 -25.29
CA LEU A 131 -0.65 -2.33 -25.91
C LEU A 131 -0.77 -3.82 -26.20
N LYS A 132 0.31 -4.46 -26.69
CA LYS A 132 0.34 -5.91 -26.93
C LYS A 132 0.37 -6.71 -25.64
N ARG A 133 1.17 -6.30 -24.67
CA ARG A 133 1.30 -7.02 -23.39
C ARG A 133 0.02 -7.02 -22.57
N PHE A 134 -0.69 -5.88 -22.56
CA PHE A 134 -1.98 -5.75 -21.87
C PHE A 134 -3.19 -6.21 -22.72
N ASP A 135 -2.97 -6.75 -23.92
CA ASP A 135 -4.03 -7.18 -24.84
C ASP A 135 -5.11 -6.09 -24.98
N LEU A 136 -4.68 -4.87 -25.34
CA LEU A 136 -5.55 -3.71 -25.45
C LEU A 136 -5.67 -3.27 -26.91
N ASP A 137 -6.88 -3.34 -27.47
CA ASP A 137 -7.18 -2.81 -28.81
C ASP A 137 -7.32 -1.27 -28.76
N PRO A 138 -6.33 -0.51 -29.24
CA PRO A 138 -6.32 0.95 -29.12
C PRO A 138 -7.34 1.64 -30.03
N THR A 139 -7.98 0.93 -30.96
CA THR A 139 -8.91 1.51 -31.96
C THR A 139 -10.34 1.67 -31.42
N LYS A 140 -10.71 0.89 -30.39
CA LYS A 140 -12.02 0.96 -29.76
C LYS A 140 -12.26 2.29 -29.07
N LYS A 141 -13.49 2.82 -29.16
CA LYS A 141 -13.89 4.03 -28.42
C LYS A 141 -14.00 3.74 -26.91
N CYS A 142 -13.58 4.71 -26.09
CA CYS A 142 -13.53 4.56 -24.63
C CYS A 142 -14.87 4.20 -23.99
N ARG A 143 -15.99 4.64 -24.57
CA ARG A 143 -17.35 4.24 -24.14
C ARG A 143 -17.65 2.75 -24.27
N ALA A 144 -16.92 2.04 -25.15
CA ALA A 144 -17.12 0.60 -25.39
C ALA A 144 -16.20 -0.27 -24.51
N TYR A 145 -15.31 0.32 -23.73
CA TYR A 145 -14.41 -0.43 -22.84
C TYR A 145 -15.11 -0.86 -21.56
N SER A 146 -14.82 -2.07 -21.11
CA SER A 146 -15.08 -2.51 -19.74
C SER A 146 -14.29 -1.69 -18.73
N LYS A 147 -14.58 -1.81 -17.43
CA LYS A 147 -13.80 -1.18 -16.36
C LYS A 147 -12.32 -1.58 -16.48
N GLY A 148 -12.02 -2.87 -16.63
CA GLY A 148 -10.64 -3.36 -16.78
C GLY A 148 -9.91 -2.80 -17.99
N ASN A 149 -10.59 -2.67 -19.15
CA ASN A 149 -9.95 -2.07 -20.34
C ASN A 149 -9.71 -0.56 -20.17
N ARG A 150 -10.57 0.18 -19.48
CA ARG A 150 -10.27 1.57 -19.12
C ARG A 150 -9.05 1.67 -18.19
N GLN A 151 -8.94 0.75 -17.24
CA GLN A 151 -7.78 0.66 -16.36
C GLN A 151 -6.49 0.39 -17.15
N LYS A 152 -6.52 -0.56 -18.10
CA LYS A 152 -5.39 -0.83 -19.02
C LYS A 152 -4.97 0.41 -19.81
N VAL A 153 -5.92 1.25 -20.28
CA VAL A 153 -5.60 2.53 -20.97
C VAL A 153 -4.78 3.45 -20.06
N ALA A 154 -5.19 3.62 -18.79
CA ALA A 154 -4.49 4.47 -17.84
C ALA A 154 -3.09 3.92 -17.50
N ILE A 155 -2.97 2.59 -17.32
CA ILE A 155 -1.68 1.92 -17.07
C ILE A 155 -0.74 2.11 -18.27
N VAL A 156 -1.20 1.84 -19.50
CA VAL A 156 -0.38 1.99 -20.70
C VAL A 156 0.08 3.44 -20.86
N ALA A 157 -0.82 4.42 -20.66
CA ALA A 157 -0.48 5.85 -20.74
C ALA A 157 0.55 6.26 -19.67
N ALA A 158 0.49 5.67 -18.48
CA ALA A 158 1.46 5.93 -17.42
C ALA A 158 2.81 5.26 -17.72
N PHE A 159 2.81 3.97 -18.05
CA PHE A 159 4.03 3.16 -18.20
C PHE A 159 4.80 3.38 -19.52
N ALA A 160 4.16 4.01 -20.51
CA ALA A 160 4.80 4.50 -21.72
C ALA A 160 5.49 5.87 -21.54
N SER A 161 5.33 6.50 -20.37
CA SER A 161 6.02 7.75 -20.02
C SER A 161 7.31 7.45 -19.28
N ASP A 162 8.36 8.23 -19.54
CA ASP A 162 9.62 8.17 -18.80
C ASP A 162 9.60 9.23 -17.70
N VAL A 163 9.27 8.81 -16.48
CA VAL A 163 9.12 9.70 -15.32
C VAL A 163 9.77 9.11 -14.08
N GLU A 164 10.09 9.97 -13.12
CA GLU A 164 10.77 9.62 -11.88
C GLU A 164 9.86 8.93 -10.86
N LEU A 165 8.55 9.27 -10.86
CA LEU A 165 7.58 8.78 -9.90
C LEU A 165 6.30 8.29 -10.57
N TYR A 166 5.88 7.08 -10.20
CA TYR A 166 4.57 6.54 -10.56
C TYR A 166 3.69 6.47 -9.31
N VAL A 167 2.55 7.16 -9.34
CA VAL A 167 1.52 7.09 -8.29
C VAL A 167 0.38 6.23 -8.81
N LEU A 168 0.19 5.08 -8.20
CA LEU A 168 -0.76 4.05 -8.63
C LEU A 168 -1.82 3.87 -7.53
N ASP A 169 -3.05 4.32 -7.78
CA ASP A 169 -4.15 4.23 -6.82
C ASP A 169 -5.05 3.05 -7.20
N GLU A 170 -4.95 1.93 -6.46
CA GLU A 170 -5.67 0.67 -6.71
C GLU A 170 -5.60 0.19 -8.19
N PRO A 171 -4.40 0.13 -8.78
CA PRO A 171 -4.22 0.02 -10.23
C PRO A 171 -4.70 -1.29 -10.84
N THR A 172 -4.82 -2.36 -10.07
CA THR A 172 -5.25 -3.70 -10.51
C THR A 172 -6.76 -3.90 -10.48
N SER A 173 -7.50 -2.89 -9.95
CA SER A 173 -8.96 -2.96 -9.84
C SER A 173 -9.65 -3.24 -11.18
N GLY A 174 -10.21 -4.46 -11.32
CA GLY A 174 -10.92 -4.90 -12.52
C GLY A 174 -10.03 -5.50 -13.61
N LEU A 175 -8.75 -5.75 -13.33
CA LEU A 175 -7.90 -6.61 -14.14
C LEU A 175 -8.20 -8.09 -13.83
N ASP A 176 -7.98 -8.94 -14.80
CA ASP A 176 -7.94 -10.39 -14.59
C ASP A 176 -6.54 -10.83 -14.08
N PRO A 177 -6.41 -12.03 -13.48
CA PRO A 177 -5.13 -12.47 -12.90
C PRO A 177 -3.95 -12.49 -13.87
N LEU A 178 -4.19 -12.72 -15.17
CA LEU A 178 -3.13 -12.72 -16.17
C LEU A 178 -2.60 -11.27 -16.38
N MET A 179 -3.51 -10.31 -16.43
CA MET A 179 -3.15 -8.89 -16.59
C MET A 179 -2.54 -8.32 -15.31
N GLU A 180 -2.93 -8.81 -14.13
CA GLU A 180 -2.24 -8.49 -12.87
C GLU A 180 -0.79 -8.97 -12.89
N ALA A 181 -0.51 -10.19 -13.39
CA ALA A 181 0.86 -10.68 -13.53
C ALA A 181 1.69 -9.79 -14.49
N VAL A 182 1.11 -9.39 -15.63
CA VAL A 182 1.75 -8.46 -16.57
C VAL A 182 2.03 -7.11 -15.90
N PHE A 183 1.07 -6.58 -15.15
CA PHE A 183 1.24 -5.34 -14.38
C PHE A 183 2.41 -5.43 -13.39
N GLN A 184 2.49 -6.53 -12.63
CA GLN A 184 3.58 -6.75 -11.67
C GLN A 184 4.96 -6.80 -12.35
N GLU A 185 5.07 -7.49 -13.49
CA GLU A 185 6.32 -7.52 -14.26
C GLU A 185 6.73 -6.12 -14.73
N GLU A 186 5.75 -5.32 -15.17
CA GLU A 186 6.01 -3.96 -15.63
C GLU A 186 6.44 -3.03 -14.49
N VAL A 187 5.83 -3.15 -13.30
CA VAL A 187 6.28 -2.39 -12.12
C VAL A 187 7.72 -2.73 -11.76
N ARG A 188 8.08 -4.03 -11.74
CA ARG A 188 9.48 -4.44 -11.50
C ARG A 188 10.45 -3.90 -12.55
N ARG A 189 10.02 -3.81 -13.81
CA ARG A 189 10.82 -3.22 -14.89
C ARG A 189 11.03 -1.71 -14.67
N LEU A 190 10.01 -0.98 -14.26
CA LEU A 190 10.12 0.46 -13.97
C LEU A 190 11.14 0.72 -12.85
N THR A 191 11.06 -0.02 -11.75
CA THR A 191 11.97 0.15 -10.62
C THR A 191 13.39 -0.33 -10.92
N SER A 192 13.57 -1.39 -11.71
CA SER A 192 14.89 -1.81 -12.19
C SER A 192 15.58 -0.74 -13.06
N ASN A 193 14.81 0.18 -13.65
CA ASN A 193 15.31 1.33 -14.39
C ASN A 193 15.45 2.59 -13.51
N GLY A 194 15.29 2.47 -12.19
CA GLY A 194 15.48 3.55 -11.22
C GLY A 194 14.24 4.39 -10.91
N ALA A 195 13.07 4.06 -11.45
CA ALA A 195 11.85 4.76 -11.13
C ALA A 195 11.35 4.43 -9.71
N THR A 196 10.65 5.39 -9.09
CA THR A 196 9.99 5.21 -7.80
C THR A 196 8.50 4.95 -8.02
N VAL A 197 7.92 4.05 -7.21
CA VAL A 197 6.49 3.72 -7.29
C VAL A 197 5.83 3.89 -5.93
N LEU A 198 4.78 4.70 -5.85
CA LEU A 198 3.83 4.70 -4.74
C LEU A 198 2.60 3.88 -5.15
N LEU A 199 2.40 2.72 -4.54
CA LEU A 199 1.29 1.81 -4.81
C LEU A 199 0.27 1.86 -3.67
N SER A 200 -0.88 2.47 -3.92
CA SER A 200 -2.02 2.40 -3.00
C SER A 200 -2.80 1.11 -3.27
N SER A 201 -3.00 0.31 -2.25
CA SER A 201 -3.79 -0.91 -2.35
C SER A 201 -4.50 -1.24 -1.03
N HIS A 202 -5.59 -2.00 -1.12
CA HIS A 202 -6.21 -2.69 0.00
C HIS A 202 -6.02 -4.22 -0.10
N VAL A 203 -5.34 -4.69 -1.15
CA VAL A 203 -5.02 -6.10 -1.41
C VAL A 203 -3.60 -6.40 -0.93
N LEU A 204 -3.49 -7.11 0.16
CA LEU A 204 -2.22 -7.38 0.85
C LEU A 204 -1.27 -8.23 0.02
N ALA A 205 -1.80 -9.23 -0.69
CA ALA A 205 -1.01 -10.10 -1.57
C ALA A 205 -0.30 -9.33 -2.71
N GLU A 206 -0.94 -8.29 -3.25
CA GLU A 206 -0.34 -7.41 -4.26
C GLU A 206 0.86 -6.66 -3.70
N VAL A 207 0.72 -6.12 -2.48
CA VAL A 207 1.78 -5.39 -1.81
C VAL A 207 2.94 -6.29 -1.43
N GLU A 208 2.65 -7.50 -0.95
CA GLU A 208 3.68 -8.52 -0.65
C GLU A 208 4.49 -8.94 -1.87
N ALA A 209 3.84 -8.97 -3.04
CA ALA A 209 4.48 -9.37 -4.29
C ALA A 209 5.36 -8.28 -4.92
N LEU A 210 5.07 -7.00 -4.65
CA LEU A 210 5.66 -5.87 -5.37
C LEU A 210 6.49 -4.92 -4.51
N CYS A 211 6.11 -4.71 -3.23
CA CYS A 211 6.65 -3.59 -2.46
C CYS A 211 7.92 -3.94 -1.70
N ASP A 212 8.85 -3.01 -1.62
CA ASP A 212 10.05 -3.08 -0.78
C ASP A 212 9.73 -2.62 0.65
N ARG A 213 8.92 -1.57 0.74
CA ARG A 213 8.48 -0.94 1.99
C ARG A 213 6.99 -0.67 1.95
N VAL A 214 6.39 -0.55 3.12
CA VAL A 214 4.96 -0.23 3.25
C VAL A 214 4.72 0.80 4.34
N SER A 215 3.66 1.58 4.17
CA SER A 215 3.05 2.40 5.22
C SER A 215 1.58 2.03 5.35
N ILE A 216 1.17 1.68 6.56
CA ILE A 216 -0.22 1.33 6.87
C ILE A 216 -0.93 2.57 7.40
N ILE A 217 -2.05 2.93 6.77
CA ILE A 217 -2.87 4.08 7.16
C ILE A 217 -4.21 3.63 7.73
N ARG A 218 -4.59 4.23 8.87
CA ARG A 218 -5.89 4.04 9.51
C ARG A 218 -6.40 5.38 10.05
N ALA A 219 -7.69 5.68 9.81
CA ALA A 219 -8.35 6.90 10.29
C ALA A 219 -7.51 8.18 10.06
N GLY A 220 -6.91 8.31 8.87
CA GLY A 220 -6.12 9.48 8.48
C GLY A 220 -4.73 9.59 9.11
N ARG A 221 -4.24 8.54 9.79
CA ARG A 221 -2.92 8.49 10.43
C ARG A 221 -2.12 7.31 9.91
N THR A 222 -0.81 7.45 9.79
CA THR A 222 0.09 6.32 9.59
C THR A 222 0.26 5.61 10.93
N VAL A 223 -0.11 4.33 10.96
CA VAL A 223 -0.02 3.48 12.16
C VAL A 223 1.24 2.64 12.18
N GLU A 224 1.76 2.27 11.01
CA GLU A 224 2.98 1.48 10.87
C GLU A 224 3.70 1.86 9.57
N SER A 225 5.04 1.83 9.56
CA SER A 225 5.83 2.05 8.35
C SER A 225 7.19 1.35 8.47
N GLY A 226 7.57 0.61 7.43
CA GLY A 226 8.84 -0.12 7.43
C GLY A 226 9.07 -0.94 6.17
N SER A 227 10.22 -1.61 6.09
CA SER A 227 10.44 -2.63 5.07
C SER A 227 9.55 -3.84 5.33
N LEU A 228 9.14 -4.54 4.26
CA LEU A 228 8.35 -5.77 4.41
C LEU A 228 9.07 -6.82 5.26
N SER A 229 10.38 -6.97 5.08
CA SER A 229 11.20 -7.85 5.89
C SER A 229 11.23 -7.43 7.36
N GLY A 230 11.43 -6.13 7.63
CA GLY A 230 11.44 -5.61 9.00
C GLY A 230 10.11 -5.80 9.72
N LEU A 231 9.00 -5.52 9.02
CA LEU A 231 7.66 -5.71 9.59
C LEU A 231 7.33 -7.20 9.87
N ARG A 232 7.80 -8.11 9.01
CA ARG A 232 7.68 -9.57 9.25
C ARG A 232 8.50 -10.04 10.46
N HIS A 233 9.67 -9.44 10.71
CA HIS A 233 10.48 -9.80 11.88
C HIS A 233 9.89 -9.33 13.22
N LEU A 234 9.07 -8.28 13.20
CA LEU A 234 8.37 -7.77 14.39
C LEU A 234 7.12 -8.58 14.73
N ALA A 235 6.70 -9.48 13.87
CA ALA A 235 5.49 -10.24 14.04
C ALA A 235 5.82 -11.71 14.34
N ARG A 236 4.92 -12.35 15.07
CA ARG A 236 5.05 -13.74 15.53
C ARG A 236 4.89 -14.72 14.37
N THR A 237 5.67 -15.79 14.39
CA THR A 237 5.54 -16.89 13.42
C THR A 237 4.36 -17.77 13.77
N THR A 238 3.46 -18.01 12.81
CA THR A 238 2.39 -18.99 12.98
C THR A 238 2.93 -20.40 12.75
N VAL A 239 2.75 -21.28 13.73
CA VAL A 239 3.10 -22.70 13.63
C VAL A 239 1.83 -23.54 13.72
N THR A 240 1.64 -24.41 12.73
CA THR A 240 0.57 -25.42 12.75
C THR A 240 1.22 -26.79 12.83
N VAL A 241 0.87 -27.57 13.86
CA VAL A 241 1.48 -28.86 14.11
C VAL A 241 0.43 -29.94 14.33
N GLU A 242 0.68 -31.13 13.78
CA GLU A 242 -0.04 -32.35 14.05
C GLU A 242 0.91 -33.33 14.74
N THR A 243 0.54 -33.86 15.90
CA THR A 243 1.34 -34.77 16.72
C THR A 243 0.65 -36.09 16.92
N VAL A 244 1.42 -37.17 17.14
CA VAL A 244 0.86 -38.49 17.46
C VAL A 244 0.30 -38.50 18.88
N ARG A 245 1.01 -37.88 19.82
CA ARG A 245 0.60 -37.74 21.21
C ARG A 245 -0.07 -36.40 21.45
N PRO A 246 -1.06 -36.30 22.33
CA PRO A 246 -1.65 -35.05 22.71
C PRO A 246 -0.60 -34.01 23.15
N LEU A 247 -0.57 -32.85 22.49
CA LEU A 247 0.39 -31.81 22.81
C LEU A 247 0.00 -31.11 24.13
N THR A 248 0.89 -31.15 25.12
CA THR A 248 0.69 -30.53 26.43
C THR A 248 1.82 -29.59 26.77
N GLY A 249 1.57 -28.59 27.63
CA GLY A 249 2.57 -27.64 28.11
C GLY A 249 3.07 -26.65 27.10
N VAL A 250 2.54 -26.62 25.86
CA VAL A 250 2.98 -25.69 24.81
C VAL A 250 2.58 -24.24 25.08
N ALA A 251 1.44 -24.03 25.74
CA ALA A 251 0.97 -22.69 26.10
C ALA A 251 1.78 -22.03 27.23
N GLU A 252 2.59 -22.81 27.95
CA GLU A 252 3.43 -22.36 29.08
C GLU A 252 4.84 -21.98 28.60
N LEU A 253 5.19 -22.27 27.35
CA LEU A 253 6.50 -21.93 26.80
C LEU A 253 6.66 -20.41 26.61
N PRO A 254 7.84 -19.88 26.93
CA PRO A 254 8.15 -18.48 26.66
C PRO A 254 7.95 -18.14 25.20
N GLY A 255 7.36 -16.96 24.91
CA GLY A 255 7.16 -16.47 23.55
C GLY A 255 6.10 -17.21 22.74
N VAL A 256 5.36 -18.16 23.33
CA VAL A 256 4.24 -18.84 22.68
C VAL A 256 2.93 -18.14 23.05
N HIS A 257 2.11 -17.89 22.03
CA HIS A 257 0.85 -17.17 22.15
C HIS A 257 -0.25 -17.87 21.34
N GLU A 258 -1.49 -17.55 21.63
CA GLU A 258 -2.69 -17.93 20.85
C GLU A 258 -2.78 -19.43 20.49
N VAL A 259 -2.55 -20.31 21.44
CA VAL A 259 -2.66 -21.76 21.21
C VAL A 259 -4.12 -22.13 21.00
N ARG A 260 -4.45 -22.65 19.81
CA ARG A 260 -5.80 -23.10 19.42
C ARG A 260 -5.73 -24.47 18.78
N VAL A 261 -6.78 -25.27 18.97
CA VAL A 261 -6.94 -26.54 18.25
C VAL A 261 -7.96 -26.33 17.14
N VAL A 262 -7.54 -26.55 15.90
CA VAL A 262 -8.36 -26.41 14.70
C VAL A 262 -8.21 -27.68 13.87
N ASP A 263 -9.31 -28.37 13.59
CA ASP A 263 -9.36 -29.60 12.78
C ASP A 263 -8.36 -30.69 13.23
N GLY A 264 -8.18 -30.84 14.56
CA GLY A 264 -7.26 -31.83 15.14
C GLY A 264 -5.78 -31.43 15.09
N ARG A 265 -5.45 -30.25 14.60
CA ARG A 265 -4.10 -29.66 14.60
C ARG A 265 -4.00 -28.55 15.62
N VAL A 266 -2.84 -28.40 16.22
CA VAL A 266 -2.55 -27.26 17.09
C VAL A 266 -1.97 -26.13 16.25
N ARG A 267 -2.65 -24.99 16.27
CA ARG A 267 -2.15 -23.73 15.69
C ARG A 267 -1.76 -22.81 16.84
N LEU A 268 -0.59 -22.21 16.76
CA LEU A 268 -0.06 -21.29 17.75
C LEU A 268 0.79 -20.21 17.08
N GLU A 269 1.03 -19.14 17.80
CA GLU A 269 1.97 -18.09 17.40
C GLU A 269 3.21 -18.16 18.32
N VAL A 270 4.40 -17.96 17.73
CA VAL A 270 5.66 -17.95 18.48
C VAL A 270 6.52 -16.75 18.07
N GLU A 271 7.14 -16.11 19.03
CA GLU A 271 8.15 -15.09 18.80
C GLU A 271 9.38 -15.73 18.12
N PRO A 272 9.98 -15.07 17.11
CA PRO A 272 11.09 -15.64 16.34
C PRO A 272 12.24 -16.16 17.21
N GLU A 273 12.53 -15.48 18.32
CA GLU A 273 13.60 -15.80 19.27
C GLU A 273 13.34 -17.10 20.06
N HIS A 274 12.07 -17.53 20.13
CA HIS A 274 11.64 -18.71 20.90
C HIS A 274 11.28 -19.90 20.00
N LEU A 275 11.44 -19.80 18.68
CA LEU A 275 11.08 -20.84 17.72
C LEU A 275 11.86 -22.15 17.98
N ASP A 276 13.16 -22.06 18.26
CA ASP A 276 14.00 -23.23 18.55
C ASP A 276 13.53 -23.97 19.81
N ALA A 277 13.15 -23.24 20.86
CA ALA A 277 12.63 -23.83 22.11
C ALA A 277 11.29 -24.53 21.86
N LEU A 278 10.42 -23.93 21.05
CA LEU A 278 9.16 -24.53 20.63
C LEU A 278 9.41 -25.84 19.85
N LEU A 279 10.29 -25.83 18.84
CA LEU A 279 10.61 -27.03 18.04
C LEU A 279 11.16 -28.15 18.90
N ALA A 280 12.06 -27.85 19.85
CA ALA A 280 12.60 -28.82 20.80
C ALA A 280 11.51 -29.43 21.71
N HIS A 281 10.48 -28.65 22.04
CA HIS A 281 9.33 -29.16 22.80
C HIS A 281 8.45 -30.07 21.94
N LEU A 282 8.11 -29.65 20.71
CA LEU A 282 7.23 -30.37 19.79
C LEU A 282 7.76 -31.78 19.43
N ILE A 283 9.06 -31.93 19.24
CA ILE A 283 9.69 -33.21 18.87
C ILE A 283 9.37 -34.32 19.88
N ARG A 284 9.14 -34.00 21.13
CA ARG A 284 8.80 -34.97 22.20
C ARG A 284 7.42 -35.64 22.01
N PHE A 285 6.56 -35.05 21.18
CA PHE A 285 5.19 -35.51 20.95
C PHE A 285 5.00 -36.22 19.61
N GLU A 286 6.11 -36.60 18.94
CA GLU A 286 6.09 -37.35 17.67
C GLU A 286 5.33 -36.57 16.59
N VAL A 287 5.96 -35.55 16.03
CA VAL A 287 5.39 -34.65 15.00
C VAL A 287 5.10 -35.46 13.72
N ARG A 288 3.85 -35.44 13.26
CA ARG A 288 3.41 -35.98 11.96
C ARG A 288 3.48 -34.97 10.84
N ALA A 289 3.06 -33.74 11.12
CA ALA A 289 3.11 -32.64 10.17
C ALA A 289 3.42 -31.35 10.91
N LEU A 290 4.24 -30.50 10.31
CA LEU A 290 4.56 -29.19 10.82
C LEU A 290 4.62 -28.21 9.64
N ALA A 291 3.85 -27.14 9.74
CA ALA A 291 3.93 -25.99 8.87
C ALA A 291 4.30 -24.77 9.71
N SER A 292 5.30 -24.04 9.28
CA SER A 292 5.69 -22.77 9.85
C SER A 292 5.54 -21.70 8.76
N SER A 293 4.77 -20.68 9.04
CA SER A 293 4.58 -19.55 8.14
C SER A 293 4.99 -18.27 8.85
N PRO A 294 5.82 -17.45 8.21
CA PRO A 294 6.03 -16.10 8.71
C PRO A 294 4.68 -15.38 8.74
N PRO A 295 4.53 -14.38 9.60
CA PRO A 295 3.30 -13.58 9.65
C PRO A 295 3.02 -12.95 8.29
N THR A 296 1.77 -12.99 7.90
CA THR A 296 1.30 -12.30 6.71
C THR A 296 1.07 -10.83 7.03
N LEU A 297 1.13 -9.96 6.02
CA LEU A 297 0.69 -8.57 6.18
C LEU A 297 -0.78 -8.49 6.65
N GLU A 298 -1.59 -9.51 6.33
CA GLU A 298 -2.97 -9.60 6.78
C GLU A 298 -3.08 -9.74 8.30
N GLU A 299 -2.24 -10.57 8.92
CA GLU A 299 -2.19 -10.72 10.38
C GLU A 299 -1.71 -9.43 11.05
N LEU A 300 -0.70 -8.75 10.48
CA LEU A 300 -0.24 -7.44 10.95
C LEU A 300 -1.35 -6.37 10.83
N PHE A 301 -2.05 -6.39 9.71
CA PHE A 301 -3.15 -5.48 9.44
C PHE A 301 -4.31 -5.69 10.41
N LEU A 302 -4.73 -6.96 10.64
CA LEU A 302 -5.81 -7.31 11.57
C LEU A 302 -5.49 -6.93 13.02
N ARG A 303 -4.26 -7.10 13.49
CA ARG A 303 -3.84 -6.66 14.85
C ARG A 303 -4.09 -5.16 15.09
N HIS A 304 -3.89 -4.35 14.07
CA HIS A 304 -4.18 -2.92 14.16
C HIS A 304 -5.70 -2.63 14.11
N TYR A 305 -6.53 -3.62 13.73
CA TYR A 305 -7.99 -3.51 13.73
C TYR A 305 -8.64 -4.01 15.02
N ASP A 306 -8.18 -5.12 15.59
CA ASP A 306 -8.76 -5.73 16.79
C ASP A 306 -8.46 -4.94 18.07
N GLY A 307 -7.35 -4.22 18.14
CA GLY A 307 -7.00 -3.35 19.28
C GLY A 307 -7.93 -2.12 19.51
N GLY A 308 -8.97 -1.94 18.69
CA GLY A 308 -9.89 -0.80 18.77
C GLY A 308 -11.30 -1.11 19.29
N VAL A 309 -11.64 -2.38 19.60
CA VAL A 309 -13.01 -2.76 20.00
C VAL A 309 -13.18 -2.78 21.51
N ASP A 310 -12.12 -2.86 22.32
CA ASP A 310 -12.22 -2.96 23.78
C ASP A 310 -12.34 -1.63 24.54
N GLY A 311 -12.45 -0.50 23.85
CA GLY A 311 -12.46 0.83 24.49
C GLY A 311 -13.80 1.58 24.54
N ARG A 312 -14.92 1.04 24.00
CA ARG A 312 -16.19 1.79 23.93
C ARG A 312 -17.49 1.06 24.29
N ALA A 313 -17.42 0.01 25.08
CA ALA A 313 -18.62 -0.69 25.55
C ALA A 313 -18.68 -0.79 27.09
N ALA A 314 -18.49 0.33 27.79
CA ALA A 314 -18.74 0.37 29.23
C ALA A 314 -19.02 1.81 29.69
N VAL A 315 -20.04 2.49 29.15
CA VAL A 315 -20.79 3.58 29.83
C VAL A 315 -22.07 3.76 29.00
N ASP A 316 -23.11 3.01 29.28
CA ASP A 316 -24.49 3.47 29.35
C ASP A 316 -25.44 2.28 29.66
N SER A 317 -25.49 1.89 30.93
CA SER A 317 -26.62 1.12 31.43
C SER A 317 -26.80 1.46 32.91
N GLY A 318 -27.45 2.59 33.16
CA GLY A 318 -27.80 2.98 34.53
C GLY A 318 -28.44 4.33 34.61
N ALA A 319 -29.70 4.44 34.21
CA ALA A 319 -30.68 5.36 34.79
C ALA A 319 -31.92 5.46 33.90
N GLU A 320 -32.93 4.62 34.19
CA GLU A 320 -34.32 5.02 34.10
C GLU A 320 -35.19 3.90 34.68
N SER A 321 -35.34 3.98 35.98
CA SER A 321 -36.45 3.37 36.69
C SER A 321 -36.83 4.34 37.80
N SER A 322 -37.91 5.07 37.61
CA SER A 322 -38.78 5.68 38.57
C SER A 322 -39.31 7.07 38.12
N ARG A 323 -40.42 7.11 37.48
CA ARG A 323 -41.68 7.78 37.82
C ARG A 323 -42.61 7.83 36.63
#